data_d6f83a4d49b141edcd68fca0161ff6c5
#
_entry.id   d6f83a4d49b141edcd68fca0161ff6c5
#
_cell.length_a   1.000
_cell.length_b   1.000
_cell.length_c   1.000
_cell.angle_alpha   90.00
_cell.angle_beta   90.00
_cell.angle_gamma   90.00
#
_symmetry.space_group_name_H-M   'P 1'
#
loop_
_entity.id
_entity.type
_entity.pdbx_description
1 polymer ?
#
loop_
_entity_poly.entity_id
_entity_poly.type
_entity_poly.pdbx_seq_one_letter_code
_entity_poly.pdbx_strand_id
1 'polypeptide(L)'
;VFNIESRVHGSRGIPGDWRNTKEHGGGMVLDWGVHLIDQILMMLSERKLISLYATLSFVTNEAVDDGFKILLNYDDGLTCHIEVGTSNFINLPRWYIQGENGTAIIEDWNLNGKIVMVSDWEKRDAVPVVTAAGLTKTMAPRTSETIKEYPLPSVHSDIKDYYRNVFKAIEGKEEIFVKHNEVMRSMRLMEAVMCSAHENRVVFFKDSQLRWE
;
A
#
# COMPACT_ATOMS: atom_id res chain seq x y z
N VAL A 1 -8.53 -8.82 -8.34
CA VAL A 1 -7.79 -7.58 -8.08
C VAL A 1 -6.51 -7.62 -8.87
N PHE A 2 -6.19 -6.54 -9.57
CA PHE A 2 -4.99 -6.41 -10.40
C PHE A 2 -4.11 -5.19 -10.04
N ASN A 3 -4.64 -4.21 -9.26
CA ASN A 3 -3.87 -3.09 -8.75
C ASN A 3 -4.33 -2.70 -7.35
N ILE A 4 -3.36 -2.41 -6.46
CA ILE A 4 -3.58 -1.89 -5.12
C ILE A 4 -2.67 -0.70 -4.91
N GLU A 5 -3.22 0.40 -4.44
CA GLU A 5 -2.46 1.58 -4.07
C GLU A 5 -2.71 1.93 -2.60
N SER A 6 -1.65 2.12 -1.85
CA SER A 6 -1.70 2.49 -0.42
C SER A 6 -0.86 3.73 -0.17
N ARG A 7 -1.43 4.74 0.50
CA ARG A 7 -0.76 6.03 0.71
C ARG A 7 -0.94 6.56 2.11
N VAL A 8 0.10 7.25 2.56
CA VAL A 8 0.03 8.15 3.73
C VAL A 8 0.67 9.47 3.36
N HIS A 9 -0.12 10.52 3.37
CA HIS A 9 0.31 11.87 3.03
C HIS A 9 0.20 12.82 4.21
N GLY A 10 1.22 13.65 4.38
CA GLY A 10 1.30 14.78 5.30
C GLY A 10 1.92 15.98 4.63
N SER A 11 1.85 17.14 5.27
CA SER A 11 2.31 18.42 4.68
C SER A 11 3.24 19.23 5.59
N ARG A 12 3.77 18.62 6.67
CA ARG A 12 4.58 19.32 7.67
C ARG A 12 6.06 18.93 7.66
N GLY A 13 6.49 18.14 6.69
CA GLY A 13 7.81 17.53 6.69
C GLY A 13 7.94 16.41 7.71
N ILE A 14 9.16 15.88 7.85
CA ILE A 14 9.48 14.89 8.86
C ILE A 14 9.54 15.55 10.26
N PRO A 15 9.01 14.91 11.33
CA PRO A 15 9.11 15.45 12.68
C PRO A 15 10.55 15.68 13.14
N GLY A 16 10.77 16.73 13.94
CA GLY A 16 12.08 17.07 14.51
C GLY A 16 12.47 16.23 15.73
N ASP A 17 12.25 14.92 15.67
CA ASP A 17 12.58 13.95 16.71
C ASP A 17 13.55 12.87 16.16
N TRP A 18 13.56 11.66 16.74
CA TRP A 18 14.41 10.56 16.30
C TRP A 18 14.21 10.19 14.81
N ARG A 19 13.04 10.50 14.24
CA ARG A 19 12.69 10.19 12.86
C ARG A 19 13.53 10.94 11.83
N ASN A 20 14.12 12.07 12.20
CA ASN A 20 14.98 12.84 11.31
C ASN A 20 16.48 12.50 11.46
N THR A 21 16.81 11.46 12.23
CA THR A 21 18.20 11.10 12.58
C THR A 21 18.51 9.69 12.11
N LYS A 22 19.50 9.56 11.23
CA LYS A 22 19.92 8.28 10.64
C LYS A 22 20.39 7.27 11.69
N GLU A 23 21.17 7.72 12.66
CA GLU A 23 21.73 6.90 13.74
C GLU A 23 20.65 6.29 14.63
N HIS A 24 19.45 6.87 14.66
CA HIS A 24 18.31 6.40 15.43
C HIS A 24 17.30 5.59 14.60
N GLY A 25 17.64 5.27 13.35
CA GLY A 25 16.74 4.56 12.45
C GLY A 25 15.62 5.44 11.90
N GLY A 26 15.92 6.73 11.66
CA GLY A 26 14.97 7.66 11.06
C GLY A 26 14.72 7.40 9.58
N GLY A 27 13.77 8.12 9.03
CA GLY A 27 13.28 8.00 7.65
C GLY A 27 11.90 7.38 7.53
N MET A 28 11.17 7.76 6.51
CA MET A 28 9.77 7.36 6.33
C MET A 28 9.63 5.91 5.88
N VAL A 29 10.64 5.33 5.24
CA VAL A 29 10.62 3.88 4.93
C VAL A 29 10.60 3.07 6.23
N LEU A 30 11.36 3.46 7.25
CA LEU A 30 11.41 2.74 8.52
C LEU A 30 10.23 3.09 9.44
N ASP A 31 9.72 4.34 9.40
CA ASP A 31 8.61 4.79 10.25
C ASP A 31 7.25 4.32 9.68
N TRP A 32 6.84 4.81 8.52
CA TRP A 32 5.56 4.48 7.90
C TRP A 32 5.62 3.31 6.93
N GLY A 33 6.77 3.11 6.28
CA GLY A 33 6.93 2.06 5.28
C GLY A 33 6.71 0.67 5.85
N VAL A 34 7.20 0.40 7.06
CA VAL A 34 6.99 -0.88 7.74
C VAL A 34 5.51 -1.23 7.84
N HIS A 35 4.65 -0.26 8.19
CA HIS A 35 3.21 -0.49 8.34
C HIS A 35 2.53 -0.78 7.00
N LEU A 36 2.81 0.01 5.96
CA LEU A 36 2.18 -0.15 4.66
C LEU A 36 2.66 -1.41 3.93
N ILE A 37 3.95 -1.71 4.05
CA ILE A 37 4.55 -2.94 3.51
C ILE A 37 3.93 -4.16 4.17
N ASP A 38 3.87 -4.18 5.50
CA ASP A 38 3.31 -5.30 6.26
C ASP A 38 1.84 -5.54 5.92
N GLN A 39 1.03 -4.48 5.81
CA GLN A 39 -0.37 -4.57 5.39
C GLN A 39 -0.52 -5.19 4.00
N ILE A 40 0.28 -4.78 3.02
CA ILE A 40 0.26 -5.37 1.67
C ILE A 40 0.69 -6.83 1.69
N LEU A 41 1.78 -7.16 2.39
CA LEU A 41 2.28 -8.53 2.49
C LEU A 41 1.28 -9.47 3.21
N MET A 42 0.60 -8.96 4.25
CA MET A 42 -0.46 -9.69 4.97
C MET A 42 -1.66 -9.97 4.05
N MET A 43 -2.15 -8.97 3.33
CA MET A 43 -3.29 -9.13 2.40
C MET A 43 -2.97 -10.03 1.22
N LEU A 44 -1.72 -10.10 0.81
CA LEU A 44 -1.25 -10.85 -0.35
C LEU A 44 -0.32 -12.00 0.04
N SER A 45 -0.52 -12.59 1.22
CA SER A 45 0.33 -13.67 1.77
C SER A 45 0.47 -14.86 0.83
N GLU A 46 -0.59 -15.21 0.11
CA GLU A 46 -0.63 -16.33 -0.85
C GLU A 46 -0.06 -15.98 -2.24
N ARG A 47 0.32 -14.72 -2.48
CA ARG A 47 0.83 -14.29 -3.77
C ARG A 47 2.33 -14.13 -3.74
N LYS A 48 2.95 -14.49 -4.85
CA LYS A 48 4.41 -14.45 -5.00
C LYS A 48 4.86 -13.09 -5.52
N LEU A 49 5.55 -12.33 -4.67
CA LEU A 49 6.22 -11.10 -5.06
C LEU A 49 7.44 -11.43 -5.92
N ILE A 50 7.56 -10.82 -7.11
CA ILE A 50 8.66 -11.07 -8.06
C ILE A 50 9.73 -9.99 -8.00
N SER A 51 9.31 -8.72 -8.01
CA SER A 51 10.24 -7.60 -8.09
C SER A 51 9.66 -6.33 -7.53
N LEU A 52 10.52 -5.40 -7.24
CA LEU A 52 10.16 -4.04 -6.84
C LEU A 52 11.07 -2.99 -7.50
N TYR A 53 10.53 -1.79 -7.60
CA TYR A 53 11.28 -0.57 -7.86
C TYR A 53 10.88 0.49 -6.83
N ALA A 54 11.86 1.22 -6.28
CA ALA A 54 11.61 2.23 -5.28
C ALA A 54 12.40 3.51 -5.53
N THR A 55 11.82 4.63 -5.09
CA THR A 55 12.46 5.94 -5.03
C THR A 55 12.25 6.55 -3.66
N LEU A 56 13.26 7.27 -3.17
CA LEU A 56 13.20 8.05 -1.95
C LEU A 56 13.17 9.54 -2.29
N SER A 57 12.53 10.33 -1.44
CA SER A 57 12.58 11.80 -1.51
C SER A 57 13.23 12.41 -0.27
N PHE A 58 13.86 13.57 -0.46
CA PHE A 58 14.60 14.32 0.54
C PHE A 58 14.26 15.81 0.39
N VAL A 59 12.95 16.15 0.53
CA VAL A 59 12.43 17.49 0.28
C VAL A 59 12.69 18.42 1.46
N THR A 60 12.49 17.91 2.67
CA THR A 60 12.58 18.68 3.93
C THR A 60 13.69 18.19 4.84
N ASN A 61 14.40 17.11 4.47
CA ASN A 61 15.49 16.52 5.23
C ASN A 61 16.53 15.93 4.29
N GLU A 62 17.81 16.19 4.53
CA GLU A 62 18.92 15.66 3.72
C GLU A 62 19.54 14.39 4.30
N ALA A 63 19.34 14.12 5.60
CA ALA A 63 19.98 13.01 6.30
C ALA A 63 19.24 11.68 6.15
N VAL A 64 17.89 11.74 6.08
CA VAL A 64 17.00 10.60 5.95
C VAL A 64 15.88 10.91 4.97
N ASP A 65 15.28 9.87 4.40
CA ASP A 65 14.14 10.01 3.50
C ASP A 65 12.92 10.59 4.22
N ASP A 66 12.31 11.61 3.62
CA ASP A 66 11.08 12.25 4.09
C ASP A 66 9.85 11.82 3.29
N GLY A 67 10.04 10.90 2.37
CA GLY A 67 9.01 10.25 1.58
C GLY A 67 9.59 9.18 0.66
N PHE A 68 8.72 8.31 0.16
CA PHE A 68 9.11 7.25 -0.76
C PHE A 68 7.96 6.82 -1.66
N LYS A 69 8.31 6.16 -2.76
CA LYS A 69 7.39 5.44 -3.63
C LYS A 69 7.93 4.07 -3.93
N ILE A 70 7.09 3.05 -3.84
CA ILE A 70 7.43 1.67 -4.12
C ILE A 70 6.42 1.11 -5.11
N LEU A 71 6.91 0.45 -6.16
CA LEU A 71 6.11 -0.37 -7.07
C LEU A 71 6.49 -1.83 -6.86
N LEU A 72 5.53 -2.65 -6.45
CA LEU A 72 5.67 -4.11 -6.30
C LEU A 72 5.02 -4.80 -7.48
N ASN A 73 5.67 -5.85 -8.03
CA ASN A 73 5.14 -6.66 -9.12
C ASN A 73 5.03 -8.12 -8.67
N TYR A 74 3.84 -8.70 -8.81
CA TYR A 74 3.53 -10.08 -8.48
C TYR A 74 3.49 -10.97 -9.73
N ASP A 75 3.64 -12.28 -9.56
CA ASP A 75 3.75 -13.25 -10.66
C ASP A 75 2.45 -13.44 -11.46
N ASP A 76 1.32 -13.08 -10.89
CA ASP A 76 0.01 -13.10 -11.53
C ASP A 76 -0.37 -11.79 -12.25
N GLY A 77 0.58 -10.85 -12.33
CA GLY A 77 0.38 -9.55 -12.96
C GLY A 77 -0.24 -8.48 -12.06
N LEU A 78 -0.53 -8.80 -10.79
CA LEU A 78 -0.95 -7.77 -9.83
C LEU A 78 0.20 -6.81 -9.53
N THR A 79 -0.11 -5.53 -9.44
CA THR A 79 0.81 -4.49 -9.02
C THR A 79 0.35 -3.82 -7.73
N CYS A 80 1.30 -3.44 -6.86
CA CYS A 80 1.00 -2.59 -5.71
C CYS A 80 1.86 -1.34 -5.73
N HIS A 81 1.25 -0.19 -5.52
CA HIS A 81 1.93 1.09 -5.35
C HIS A 81 1.80 1.55 -3.90
N ILE A 82 2.93 1.71 -3.22
CA ILE A 82 2.99 2.20 -1.84
C ILE A 82 3.67 3.57 -1.86
N GLU A 83 3.06 4.57 -1.25
CA GLU A 83 3.59 5.94 -1.22
C GLU A 83 3.43 6.55 0.16
N VAL A 84 4.51 7.15 0.64
CA VAL A 84 4.50 8.06 1.79
C VAL A 84 5.12 9.38 1.37
N GLY A 85 4.48 10.47 1.74
CA GLY A 85 4.99 11.81 1.48
C GLY A 85 4.66 12.76 2.62
N THR A 86 5.66 13.52 3.07
CA THR A 86 5.51 14.50 4.15
C THR A 86 5.35 15.92 3.64
N SER A 87 5.37 16.13 2.32
CA SER A 87 5.26 17.43 1.65
C SER A 87 4.07 17.51 0.68
N ASN A 88 2.99 16.79 0.98
CA ASN A 88 1.78 16.74 0.18
C ASN A 88 0.76 17.73 0.72
N PHE A 89 0.48 18.81 0.01
CA PHE A 89 -0.52 19.82 0.40
C PHE A 89 -1.95 19.46 -0.03
N ILE A 90 -2.09 18.48 -0.94
CA ILE A 90 -3.35 17.86 -1.33
C ILE A 90 -3.14 16.35 -1.24
N ASN A 91 -3.96 15.70 -0.42
CA ASN A 91 -3.87 14.26 -0.21
C ASN A 91 -4.55 13.50 -1.36
N LEU A 92 -3.94 12.42 -1.81
CA LEU A 92 -4.60 11.39 -2.58
C LEU A 92 -5.30 10.39 -1.65
N PRO A 93 -6.21 9.55 -2.18
CA PRO A 93 -6.85 8.51 -1.39
C PRO A 93 -5.84 7.60 -0.70
N ARG A 94 -6.15 7.21 0.54
CA ARG A 94 -5.31 6.29 1.32
C ARG A 94 -5.22 4.91 0.69
N TRP A 95 -6.34 4.41 0.18
CA TRP A 95 -6.40 3.14 -0.54
C TRP A 95 -7.19 3.31 -1.81
N TYR A 96 -6.67 2.75 -2.89
CA TYR A 96 -7.35 2.63 -4.17
C TYR A 96 -7.09 1.22 -4.72
N ILE A 97 -8.14 0.42 -4.85
CA ILE A 97 -8.04 -0.98 -5.19
C ILE A 97 -8.87 -1.24 -6.43
N GLN A 98 -8.24 -1.75 -7.48
CA GLN A 98 -8.87 -2.07 -8.76
C GLN A 98 -9.00 -3.57 -8.94
N GLY A 99 -10.21 -4.01 -9.20
CA GLY A 99 -10.54 -5.37 -9.60
C GLY A 99 -11.21 -5.37 -10.97
N GLU A 100 -11.33 -6.53 -11.58
CA GLU A 100 -11.98 -6.70 -12.87
C GLU A 100 -13.43 -6.21 -12.88
N ASN A 101 -14.14 -6.41 -11.78
CA ASN A 101 -15.57 -6.12 -11.65
C ASN A 101 -15.89 -4.89 -10.82
N GLY A 102 -14.88 -4.15 -10.36
CA GLY A 102 -15.13 -2.97 -9.54
C GLY A 102 -13.87 -2.34 -8.96
N THR A 103 -14.10 -1.22 -8.29
CA THR A 103 -13.04 -0.42 -7.66
C THR A 103 -13.48 -0.05 -6.26
N ALA A 104 -12.58 -0.15 -5.29
CA ALA A 104 -12.77 0.33 -3.93
C ALA A 104 -11.84 1.51 -3.65
N ILE A 105 -12.32 2.46 -2.85
CA ILE A 105 -11.56 3.61 -2.41
C ILE A 105 -11.76 3.84 -0.91
N ILE A 106 -10.68 4.15 -0.18
CA ILE A 106 -10.70 4.73 1.16
C ILE A 106 -10.00 6.08 1.06
N GLU A 107 -10.72 7.15 1.29
CA GLU A 107 -10.24 8.50 1.03
C GLU A 107 -9.34 9.03 2.15
N ASP A 108 -9.70 8.78 3.40
CA ASP A 108 -9.09 9.42 4.55
C ASP A 108 -8.97 8.50 5.79
N TRP A 109 -8.52 9.10 6.89
CA TRP A 109 -8.38 8.43 8.19
C TRP A 109 -9.70 8.13 8.90
N ASN A 110 -10.79 8.77 8.50
CA ASN A 110 -12.13 8.51 9.02
C ASN A 110 -12.80 7.34 8.30
N LEU A 111 -12.05 6.68 7.38
CA LEU A 111 -12.52 5.58 6.55
C LEU A 111 -13.69 5.95 5.64
N ASN A 112 -13.77 7.23 5.23
CA ASN A 112 -14.68 7.62 4.17
C ASN A 112 -14.28 6.91 2.88
N GLY A 113 -15.26 6.41 2.16
CA GLY A 113 -15.00 5.70 0.92
C GLY A 113 -16.16 4.87 0.45
N LYS A 114 -15.96 4.14 -0.62
CA LYS A 114 -16.98 3.32 -1.25
C LYS A 114 -16.38 2.21 -2.11
N ILE A 115 -17.24 1.28 -2.49
CA ILE A 115 -16.96 0.25 -3.48
C ILE A 115 -17.92 0.48 -4.64
N VAL A 116 -17.40 0.57 -5.86
CA VAL A 116 -18.21 0.66 -7.08
C VAL A 116 -18.00 -0.61 -7.87
N MET A 117 -19.09 -1.30 -8.18
CA MET A 117 -19.06 -2.57 -8.93
C MET A 117 -19.90 -2.47 -10.19
N VAL A 118 -19.45 -3.16 -11.23
CA VAL A 118 -20.25 -3.34 -12.46
C VAL A 118 -21.45 -4.23 -12.15
N SER A 119 -22.63 -3.79 -12.51
CA SER A 119 -23.89 -4.54 -12.36
C SER A 119 -24.37 -5.17 -13.66
N ASP A 120 -23.92 -4.66 -14.80
CA ASP A 120 -24.30 -5.16 -16.11
C ASP A 120 -23.10 -5.04 -17.08
N TRP A 121 -22.49 -6.17 -17.39
CA TRP A 121 -21.35 -6.25 -18.32
C TRP A 121 -21.79 -6.25 -19.79
N GLU A 122 -23.02 -6.61 -20.09
CA GLU A 122 -23.53 -6.67 -21.47
C GLU A 122 -23.70 -5.25 -22.03
N LYS A 123 -24.09 -4.30 -21.17
CA LYS A 123 -24.17 -2.89 -21.52
C LYS A 123 -22.77 -2.24 -21.49
N ARG A 124 -22.02 -2.39 -22.58
CA ARG A 124 -20.66 -1.84 -22.72
C ARG A 124 -20.61 -0.52 -23.48
N ASP A 125 -21.71 -0.07 -24.06
CA ASP A 125 -21.74 1.10 -24.91
C ASP A 125 -21.32 2.35 -24.14
N ALA A 126 -20.20 2.91 -24.56
CA ALA A 126 -19.71 4.16 -24.03
C ALA A 126 -20.58 5.31 -24.52
N VAL A 127 -21.19 6.02 -23.59
CA VAL A 127 -21.86 7.30 -23.91
C VAL A 127 -20.75 8.33 -24.15
N PRO A 128 -20.71 9.00 -25.33
CA PRO A 128 -19.70 10.01 -25.57
C PRO A 128 -19.78 11.14 -24.55
N VAL A 129 -18.62 11.55 -24.02
CA VAL A 129 -18.50 12.64 -23.05
C VAL A 129 -17.74 13.80 -23.67
N VAL A 130 -18.27 15.00 -23.52
CA VAL A 130 -17.56 16.23 -23.92
C VAL A 130 -16.61 16.63 -22.79
N THR A 131 -15.34 16.77 -23.13
CA THR A 131 -14.28 17.21 -22.22
C THR A 131 -13.70 18.53 -22.71
N ALA A 132 -12.83 19.16 -21.89
CA ALA A 132 -12.08 20.34 -22.32
C ALA A 132 -11.22 20.08 -23.57
N ALA A 133 -10.82 18.84 -23.83
CA ALA A 133 -10.05 18.41 -25.01
C ALA A 133 -10.93 17.93 -26.18
N GLY A 134 -12.26 18.03 -26.07
CA GLY A 134 -13.21 17.60 -27.09
C GLY A 134 -13.99 16.32 -26.69
N LEU A 135 -14.60 15.69 -27.68
CA LEU A 135 -15.45 14.50 -27.49
C LEU A 135 -14.61 13.23 -27.33
N THR A 136 -14.92 12.43 -26.30
CA THR A 136 -14.32 11.10 -26.12
C THR A 136 -15.38 10.03 -25.94
N LYS A 137 -15.14 8.82 -26.46
CA LYS A 137 -15.87 7.57 -26.17
C LYS A 137 -15.06 6.61 -25.33
N THR A 138 -13.77 6.49 -25.63
CA THR A 138 -12.88 5.46 -25.08
C THR A 138 -12.74 5.55 -23.55
N MET A 139 -12.68 6.78 -23.03
CA MET A 139 -12.51 7.06 -21.60
C MET A 139 -13.81 7.52 -20.94
N ALA A 140 -14.96 7.28 -21.57
CA ALA A 140 -16.24 7.62 -20.98
C ALA A 140 -16.52 6.73 -19.76
N PRO A 141 -16.93 7.32 -18.61
CA PRO A 141 -17.30 6.53 -17.44
C PRO A 141 -18.59 5.74 -17.71
N ARG A 142 -18.78 4.64 -16.96
CA ARG A 142 -20.06 3.95 -16.94
C ARG A 142 -21.11 4.82 -16.28
N THR A 143 -22.37 4.65 -16.71
CA THR A 143 -23.53 5.31 -16.10
C THR A 143 -24.03 4.53 -14.88
N SER A 144 -24.84 5.16 -14.04
CA SER A 144 -25.50 4.53 -12.89
C SER A 144 -26.40 3.34 -13.24
N GLU A 145 -26.76 3.17 -14.52
CA GLU A 145 -27.52 2.00 -14.99
C GLU A 145 -26.70 0.71 -14.99
N THR A 146 -25.38 0.81 -15.11
CA THR A 146 -24.47 -0.32 -15.29
C THR A 146 -23.48 -0.51 -14.14
N ILE A 147 -23.56 0.31 -13.10
CA ILE A 147 -22.76 0.20 -11.88
C ILE A 147 -23.63 0.31 -10.63
N LYS A 148 -23.15 -0.25 -9.53
CA LYS A 148 -23.73 -0.08 -8.19
C LYS A 148 -22.66 0.36 -7.20
N GLU A 149 -23.03 1.28 -6.32
CA GLU A 149 -22.18 1.73 -5.22
C GLU A 149 -22.58 1.00 -3.93
N TYR A 150 -21.58 0.63 -3.15
CA TYR A 150 -21.70 -0.01 -1.85
C TYR A 150 -20.87 0.74 -0.83
N PRO A 151 -21.33 0.85 0.41
CA PRO A 151 -20.52 1.38 1.50
C PRO A 151 -19.37 0.41 1.81
N LEU A 152 -18.31 0.94 2.42
CA LEU A 152 -17.25 0.10 2.98
C LEU A 152 -17.80 -0.73 4.15
N PRO A 153 -17.35 -1.98 4.32
CA PRO A 153 -17.72 -2.78 5.47
C PRO A 153 -17.17 -2.16 6.75
N SER A 154 -17.97 -2.16 7.81
CA SER A 154 -17.50 -1.77 9.13
C SER A 154 -16.66 -2.88 9.75
N VAL A 155 -15.43 -2.57 10.10
CA VAL A 155 -14.51 -3.52 10.75
C VAL A 155 -14.07 -2.92 12.08
N HIS A 156 -14.16 -3.71 13.14
CA HIS A 156 -13.66 -3.35 14.46
C HIS A 156 -12.43 -4.19 14.78
N SER A 157 -11.38 -3.52 15.26
CA SER A 157 -10.19 -4.17 15.78
C SER A 157 -9.88 -3.64 17.19
N ASP A 158 -9.39 -4.51 18.06
CA ASP A 158 -8.94 -4.15 19.40
C ASP A 158 -7.48 -4.59 19.57
N ILE A 159 -6.58 -3.65 19.82
CA ILE A 159 -5.17 -3.93 20.09
C ILE A 159 -4.98 -4.92 21.26
N LYS A 160 -5.94 -5.00 22.17
CA LYS A 160 -5.92 -5.96 23.29
C LYS A 160 -5.96 -7.41 22.79
N ASP A 161 -6.53 -7.67 21.61
CA ASP A 161 -6.57 -9.03 21.05
C ASP A 161 -5.17 -9.52 20.70
N TYR A 162 -4.29 -8.65 20.21
CA TYR A 162 -2.87 -8.97 20.04
C TYR A 162 -2.20 -9.35 21.36
N TYR A 163 -2.36 -8.56 22.41
CA TYR A 163 -1.76 -8.87 23.71
C TYR A 163 -2.35 -10.13 24.34
N ARG A 164 -3.66 -10.37 24.20
CA ARG A 164 -4.30 -11.63 24.64
C ARG A 164 -3.72 -12.85 23.92
N ASN A 165 -3.52 -12.72 22.60
CA ASN A 165 -2.91 -13.80 21.82
C ASN A 165 -1.46 -14.05 22.24
N VAL A 166 -0.64 -13.01 22.44
CA VAL A 166 0.74 -13.17 22.94
C VAL A 166 0.75 -13.91 24.29
N PHE A 167 -0.12 -13.53 25.22
CA PHE A 167 -0.25 -14.20 26.52
C PHE A 167 -0.59 -15.69 26.37
N LYS A 168 -1.60 -16.00 25.56
CA LYS A 168 -2.03 -17.38 25.34
C LYS A 168 -0.96 -18.20 24.61
N ALA A 169 -0.22 -17.58 23.69
CA ALA A 169 0.89 -18.24 23.01
C ALA A 169 2.05 -18.60 23.97
N ILE A 170 2.38 -17.70 24.89
CA ILE A 170 3.38 -17.96 25.94
C ILE A 170 2.93 -19.13 26.84
N GLU A 171 1.63 -19.24 27.14
CA GLU A 171 1.04 -20.33 27.91
C GLU A 171 0.89 -21.64 27.10
N GLY A 172 1.22 -21.62 25.79
CA GLY A 172 1.06 -22.78 24.90
C GLY A 172 -0.39 -23.14 24.55
N LYS A 173 -1.32 -22.17 24.70
CA LYS A 173 -2.76 -22.34 24.46
C LYS A 173 -3.20 -21.97 23.04
N GLU A 174 -2.47 -21.10 22.37
CA GLU A 174 -2.74 -20.65 21.00
C GLU A 174 -1.43 -20.48 20.24
N GLU A 175 -1.50 -20.52 18.90
CA GLU A 175 -0.39 -20.04 18.06
C GLU A 175 -0.32 -18.51 18.08
N ILE A 176 0.87 -17.98 17.96
CA ILE A 176 1.07 -16.54 17.83
C ILE A 176 0.53 -16.04 16.47
N PHE A 177 -0.24 -14.94 16.48
CA PHE A 177 -0.82 -14.37 15.26
C PHE A 177 0.25 -13.77 14.36
N VAL A 178 1.15 -12.97 14.93
CA VAL A 178 2.24 -12.34 14.18
C VAL A 178 3.44 -13.27 14.18
N LYS A 179 3.68 -13.92 13.05
CA LYS A 179 4.74 -14.94 12.92
C LYS A 179 6.09 -14.30 12.59
N HIS A 180 7.16 -14.86 13.12
CA HIS A 180 8.52 -14.35 12.88
C HIS A 180 8.90 -14.30 11.40
N ASN A 181 8.48 -15.29 10.60
CA ASN A 181 8.74 -15.31 9.16
C ASN A 181 8.02 -14.16 8.42
N GLU A 182 6.83 -13.74 8.86
CA GLU A 182 6.10 -12.61 8.30
C GLU A 182 6.81 -11.29 8.59
N VAL A 183 7.23 -11.10 9.85
CA VAL A 183 8.02 -9.93 10.25
C VAL A 183 9.34 -9.88 9.46
N MET A 184 10.04 -11.01 9.34
CA MET A 184 11.28 -11.09 8.57
C MET A 184 11.06 -10.80 7.08
N ARG A 185 9.91 -11.17 6.53
CA ARG A 185 9.54 -10.85 5.14
C ARG A 185 9.39 -9.34 4.95
N SER A 186 8.70 -8.67 5.89
CA SER A 186 8.55 -7.21 5.89
C SER A 186 9.90 -6.49 5.98
N MET A 187 10.80 -6.93 6.88
CA MET A 187 12.16 -6.39 7.01
C MET A 187 12.98 -6.55 5.73
N ARG A 188 12.95 -7.75 5.11
CA ARG A 188 13.65 -8.01 3.84
C ARG A 188 13.14 -7.12 2.71
N LEU A 189 11.82 -6.87 2.67
CA LEU A 189 11.26 -6.00 1.66
C LEU A 189 11.72 -4.56 1.86
N MET A 190 11.81 -4.06 3.10
CA MET A 190 12.37 -2.74 3.39
C MET A 190 13.85 -2.63 2.96
N GLU A 191 14.67 -3.66 3.23
CA GLU A 191 16.07 -3.69 2.74
C GLU A 191 16.12 -3.65 1.21
N ALA A 192 15.27 -4.41 0.53
CA ALA A 192 15.20 -4.40 -0.93
C ALA A 192 14.73 -3.04 -1.48
N VAL A 193 13.84 -2.35 -0.77
CA VAL A 193 13.42 -0.97 -1.09
C VAL A 193 14.61 -0.01 -1.01
N MET A 194 15.39 -0.06 0.06
CA MET A 194 16.58 0.77 0.22
C MET A 194 17.62 0.47 -0.88
N CYS A 195 17.85 -0.81 -1.18
CA CYS A 195 18.74 -1.24 -2.26
C CYS A 195 18.28 -0.70 -3.62
N SER A 196 16.98 -0.86 -3.96
CA SER A 196 16.40 -0.38 -5.21
C SER A 196 16.57 1.13 -5.38
N ALA A 197 16.26 1.88 -4.33
CA ALA A 197 16.36 3.33 -4.35
C ALA A 197 17.83 3.82 -4.45
N HIS A 198 18.75 3.21 -3.71
CA HIS A 198 20.17 3.57 -3.75
C HIS A 198 20.81 3.27 -5.10
N GLU A 199 20.50 2.11 -5.67
CA GLU A 199 21.08 1.65 -6.95
C GLU A 199 20.25 2.11 -8.16
N ASN A 200 19.11 2.74 -7.96
CA ASN A 200 18.17 3.20 -8.98
C ASN A 200 17.85 2.10 -10.02
N ARG A 201 17.52 0.92 -9.53
CA ARG A 201 17.20 -0.24 -10.36
C ARG A 201 16.09 -1.11 -9.79
N VAL A 202 15.50 -1.93 -10.64
CA VAL A 202 14.60 -3.00 -10.21
C VAL A 202 15.38 -4.05 -9.41
N VAL A 203 14.81 -4.45 -8.27
CA VAL A 203 15.32 -5.54 -7.44
C VAL A 203 14.37 -6.71 -7.53
N PHE A 204 14.90 -7.90 -7.87
CA PHE A 204 14.13 -9.15 -7.84
C PHE A 204 14.05 -9.65 -6.41
N PHE A 205 12.83 -9.89 -5.94
CA PHE A 205 12.56 -10.32 -4.58
C PHE A 205 12.46 -11.85 -4.49
N LYS A 206 13.18 -12.43 -3.54
CA LYS A 206 13.13 -13.87 -3.26
C LYS A 206 12.74 -14.09 -1.81
N ASP A 207 11.57 -14.63 -1.58
CA ASP A 207 11.06 -14.94 -0.23
C ASP A 207 11.96 -15.92 0.54
N SER A 208 12.75 -16.73 -0.16
CA SER A 208 13.51 -17.86 0.40
C SER A 208 15.00 -17.59 0.65
N GLN A 209 15.53 -16.40 0.37
CA GLN A 209 16.95 -16.12 0.54
C GLN A 209 17.22 -15.11 1.65
N LEU A 210 17.40 -15.63 2.87
CA LEU A 210 18.47 -15.21 3.79
C LEU A 210 18.90 -16.45 4.57
N ARG A 211 19.90 -17.16 4.08
CA ARG A 211 20.84 -17.80 4.97
C ARG A 211 21.84 -16.72 5.35
N TRP A 212 21.89 -16.39 6.63
CA TRP A 212 23.03 -15.71 7.20
C TRP A 212 24.19 -16.71 7.11
N GLU A 213 25.15 -16.45 6.22
CA GLU A 213 26.47 -17.05 6.29
C GLU A 213 27.37 -16.27 7.25
#